data_6f8d32eedaf4f862b699ce8d7117caf2
#
_entry.id   6f8d32eedaf4f862b699ce8d7117caf2
#
_cell.length_a   1.000
_cell.length_b   1.000
_cell.length_c   1.000
_cell.angle_alpha   90.00
_cell.angle_beta   90.00
_cell.angle_gamma   90.00
#
_symmetry.space_group_name_H-M   'P 1'
#
loop_
_entity.id
_entity.type
_entity.pdbx_description
1 polymer ?
#
loop_
_entity_poly.entity_id
_entity_poly.type
_entity_poly.pdbx_seq_one_letter_code
_entity_poly.pdbx_strand_id
1 'polypeptide(L)'
;QIIREITPLSDKDCFYIAERYKTEFTYPIHNHPEFELNFIEQAAGVRRIVGDSSEVIGDYDLVLITGKDLEHVWEQNDCHSRQIREITIQFSSDLFFKSFINKNQFDSIRRMLEKAQKGLYFPMSAILKVYPLLDTLASEKEGFYAVIKFLSILYELSLFEEEARTLSS
;
A
#
# COMPACT_ATOMS: atom_id res chain seq x y z
N GLN A 1 -16.69 13.69 6.61
CA GLN A 1 -16.94 12.58 7.55
C GLN A 1 -16.02 11.41 7.27
N ILE A 2 -15.36 10.91 8.32
CA ILE A 2 -14.45 9.79 8.24
C ILE A 2 -15.22 8.50 8.47
N ILE A 3 -15.03 7.52 7.62
CA ILE A 3 -15.67 6.22 7.81
C ILE A 3 -14.66 5.17 8.28
N ARG A 4 -15.15 4.22 9.08
CA ARG A 4 -14.41 3.04 9.47
C ARG A 4 -14.71 1.95 8.45
N GLU A 5 -13.74 1.63 7.60
CA GLU A 5 -13.91 0.64 6.55
C GLU A 5 -13.91 -0.77 7.12
N ILE A 6 -14.81 -1.61 6.60
CA ILE A 6 -14.80 -3.05 6.86
C ILE A 6 -14.16 -3.72 5.66
N THR A 7 -12.97 -4.25 5.85
CA THR A 7 -12.19 -4.87 4.80
C THR A 7 -12.70 -6.29 4.52
N PRO A 8 -12.83 -6.71 3.23
CA PRO A 8 -13.29 -8.06 2.90
C PRO A 8 -12.21 -9.13 3.04
N LEU A 9 -11.22 -8.93 3.90
CA LEU A 9 -10.15 -9.89 4.15
C LEU A 9 -10.65 -11.02 5.04
N SER A 10 -10.56 -12.27 4.56
CA SER A 10 -10.91 -13.46 5.32
C SER A 10 -9.78 -13.83 6.30
N ASP A 11 -10.16 -14.39 7.46
CA ASP A 11 -9.20 -14.91 8.44
C ASP A 11 -8.32 -16.04 7.87
N LYS A 12 -8.78 -16.67 6.79
CA LYS A 12 -8.07 -17.80 6.17
C LYS A 12 -7.16 -17.36 5.02
N ASP A 13 -7.17 -16.08 4.67
CA ASP A 13 -6.34 -15.55 3.59
C ASP A 13 -5.19 -14.73 4.14
N CYS A 14 -4.04 -14.80 3.47
CA CYS A 14 -2.89 -13.98 3.82
C CYS A 14 -3.13 -12.50 3.53
N PHE A 15 -3.92 -12.23 2.50
CA PHE A 15 -4.15 -10.85 2.04
C PHE A 15 -5.38 -10.80 1.13
N TYR A 16 -5.87 -9.57 0.93
CA TYR A 16 -6.91 -9.26 -0.02
C TYR A 16 -6.33 -8.29 -1.04
N ILE A 17 -6.50 -8.61 -2.33
CA ILE A 17 -6.03 -7.75 -3.41
C ILE A 17 -7.23 -7.25 -4.20
N ALA A 18 -7.28 -5.94 -4.42
CA ALA A 18 -8.23 -5.31 -5.32
C ALA A 18 -7.47 -4.58 -6.40
N GLU A 19 -7.62 -5.01 -7.64
CA GLU A 19 -7.10 -4.31 -8.81
C GLU A 19 -8.26 -3.64 -9.52
N ARG A 20 -8.19 -2.32 -9.67
CA ARG A 20 -9.26 -1.52 -10.27
C ARG A 20 -8.72 -0.66 -11.38
N TYR A 21 -9.50 -0.56 -12.44
CA TYR A 21 -9.30 0.41 -13.51
C TYR A 21 -10.41 1.43 -13.39
N LYS A 22 -10.08 2.70 -13.30
CA LYS A 22 -11.06 3.74 -12.98
C LYS A 22 -10.78 5.03 -13.70
N THR A 23 -11.79 5.90 -13.77
CA THR A 23 -11.69 7.24 -14.33
C THR A 23 -11.83 8.32 -13.27
N GLU A 24 -12.14 7.93 -12.03
CA GLU A 24 -12.32 8.87 -10.93
C GLU A 24 -12.11 8.21 -9.58
N PHE A 25 -11.87 9.04 -8.56
CA PHE A 25 -11.77 8.64 -7.17
C PHE A 25 -12.95 9.24 -6.41
N THR A 26 -13.80 8.39 -5.85
CA THR A 26 -15.01 8.81 -5.16
C THR A 26 -15.12 8.29 -3.73
N TYR A 27 -14.20 7.42 -3.31
CA TYR A 27 -14.26 6.83 -1.98
C TYR A 27 -13.90 7.89 -0.93
N PRO A 28 -14.66 7.97 0.17
CA PRO A 28 -14.41 8.99 1.20
C PRO A 28 -13.20 8.66 2.07
N ILE A 29 -12.74 9.65 2.83
CA ILE A 29 -11.65 9.46 3.79
C ILE A 29 -12.06 8.39 4.81
N HIS A 30 -11.13 7.48 5.11
CA HIS A 30 -11.43 6.28 5.91
C HIS A 30 -10.21 5.82 6.70
N ASN A 31 -10.44 4.88 7.60
CA ASN A 31 -9.40 4.11 8.26
C ASN A 31 -9.85 2.66 8.42
N HIS A 32 -8.92 1.78 8.73
CA HIS A 32 -9.16 0.36 8.97
C HIS A 32 -7.97 -0.25 9.72
N PRO A 33 -8.17 -1.36 10.46
CA PRO A 33 -7.10 -1.97 11.25
C PRO A 33 -6.07 -2.72 10.41
N GLU A 34 -6.43 -3.16 9.20
CA GLU A 34 -5.53 -3.89 8.32
C GLU A 34 -4.39 -3.00 7.82
N PHE A 35 -3.24 -3.62 7.55
CA PHE A 35 -2.16 -2.96 6.84
C PHE A 35 -2.54 -2.85 5.38
N GLU A 36 -2.08 -1.80 4.72
CA GLU A 36 -2.39 -1.56 3.31
C GLU A 36 -1.17 -1.10 2.54
N LEU A 37 -0.94 -1.75 1.39
CA LEU A 37 -0.02 -1.25 0.37
C LEU A 37 -0.89 -0.83 -0.81
N ASN A 38 -0.85 0.46 -1.15
CA ASN A 38 -1.67 1.01 -2.24
C ASN A 38 -0.78 1.55 -3.34
N PHE A 39 -0.96 1.03 -4.54
CA PHE A 39 -0.25 1.43 -5.74
C PHE A 39 -1.21 2.04 -6.74
N ILE A 40 -0.82 3.19 -7.30
CA ILE A 40 -1.63 3.87 -8.32
C ILE A 40 -0.72 4.25 -9.47
N GLU A 41 -1.19 4.04 -10.70
CA GLU A 41 -0.50 4.51 -11.90
C GLU A 41 -1.44 5.31 -12.80
N GLN A 42 -0.87 6.25 -13.54
CA GLN A 42 -1.55 7.15 -14.46
C GLN A 42 -2.59 8.03 -13.77
N ALA A 43 -2.26 8.56 -12.59
CA ALA A 43 -3.17 9.35 -11.77
C ALA A 43 -2.63 10.76 -11.45
N ALA A 44 -1.79 11.31 -12.31
CA ALA A 44 -1.24 12.66 -12.09
C ALA A 44 -2.36 13.65 -11.79
N GLY A 45 -2.19 14.45 -10.73
CA GLY A 45 -3.16 15.45 -10.32
C GLY A 45 -4.07 15.01 -9.17
N VAL A 46 -4.11 13.73 -8.83
CA VAL A 46 -4.83 13.22 -7.66
C VAL A 46 -4.20 13.79 -6.38
N ARG A 47 -5.03 14.13 -5.40
CA ARG A 47 -4.57 14.54 -4.07
C ARG A 47 -4.58 13.34 -3.14
N ARG A 48 -3.44 13.06 -2.53
CA ARG A 48 -3.32 12.02 -1.51
C ARG A 48 -3.30 12.67 -0.13
N ILE A 49 -4.21 12.23 0.74
CA ILE A 49 -4.26 12.65 2.13
C ILE A 49 -3.99 11.43 3.00
N VAL A 50 -2.95 11.51 3.86
CA VAL A 50 -2.59 10.46 4.82
C VAL A 50 -2.30 11.18 6.13
N GLY A 51 -3.18 10.99 7.12
CA GLY A 51 -3.07 11.73 8.37
C GLY A 51 -3.09 13.24 8.12
N ASP A 52 -2.07 13.93 8.58
CA ASP A 52 -1.93 15.38 8.38
C ASP A 52 -1.15 15.76 7.11
N SER A 53 -0.78 14.79 6.29
CA SER A 53 -0.11 15.03 5.02
C SER A 53 -1.11 15.15 3.88
N SER A 54 -0.94 16.15 3.03
CA SER A 54 -1.77 16.36 1.85
C SER A 54 -0.86 16.77 0.69
N GLU A 55 -0.81 15.93 -0.35
CA GLU A 55 0.07 16.15 -1.49
C GLU A 55 -0.63 15.78 -2.79
N VAL A 56 -0.30 16.51 -3.86
CA VAL A 56 -0.73 16.17 -5.22
C VAL A 56 0.30 15.20 -5.80
N ILE A 57 -0.15 14.06 -6.29
CA ILE A 57 0.74 13.01 -6.79
C ILE A 57 1.01 13.15 -8.28
N GLY A 58 2.10 12.53 -8.74
CA GLY A 58 2.40 12.38 -10.16
C GLY A 58 1.69 11.16 -10.76
N ASP A 59 2.25 10.63 -11.85
CA ASP A 59 1.65 9.47 -12.52
C ASP A 59 1.63 8.22 -11.66
N TYR A 60 2.59 8.07 -10.76
CA TYR A 60 2.75 6.88 -9.91
C TYR A 60 2.73 7.28 -8.45
N ASP A 61 2.09 6.46 -7.63
CA ASP A 61 2.10 6.64 -6.19
C ASP A 61 2.13 5.26 -5.52
N LEU A 62 2.96 5.12 -4.50
CA LEU A 62 3.06 3.87 -3.74
C LEU A 62 3.23 4.21 -2.27
N VAL A 63 2.26 3.79 -1.45
CA VAL A 63 2.20 4.10 -0.03
C VAL A 63 1.89 2.85 0.77
N LEU A 64 2.62 2.65 1.85
CA LEU A 64 2.38 1.58 2.82
C LEU A 64 1.83 2.22 4.11
N ILE A 65 0.71 1.70 4.59
CA ILE A 65 0.03 2.19 5.79
C ILE A 65 -0.15 1.02 6.76
N THR A 66 0.41 1.15 7.96
CA THR A 66 0.26 0.15 9.02
C THR A 66 -0.38 0.70 10.29
N GLY A 67 -0.63 2.01 10.34
CA GLY A 67 -1.35 2.64 11.45
C GLY A 67 -2.84 2.34 11.37
N LYS A 68 -3.38 1.61 12.35
CA LYS A 68 -4.78 1.14 12.33
C LYS A 68 -5.82 2.26 12.37
N ASP A 69 -5.44 3.43 12.88
CA ASP A 69 -6.34 4.57 12.98
C ASP A 69 -5.90 5.71 12.05
N LEU A 70 -4.93 5.46 11.19
CA LEU A 70 -4.42 6.49 10.28
C LEU A 70 -5.41 6.70 9.14
N GLU A 71 -5.98 7.89 9.10
CA GLU A 71 -6.95 8.27 8.08
C GLU A 71 -6.26 8.50 6.75
N HIS A 72 -6.87 8.02 5.68
CA HIS A 72 -6.28 8.16 4.35
C HIS A 72 -7.33 8.18 3.26
N VAL A 73 -7.00 8.84 2.16
CA VAL A 73 -7.86 8.93 0.97
C VAL A 73 -7.03 9.44 -0.21
N TRP A 74 -7.43 9.01 -1.40
CA TRP A 74 -6.99 9.61 -2.67
C TRP A 74 -8.20 10.29 -3.29
N GLU A 75 -8.06 11.58 -3.59
CA GLU A 75 -9.16 12.41 -4.11
C GLU A 75 -8.87 12.85 -5.53
N GLN A 76 -9.95 13.01 -6.31
CA GLN A 76 -9.87 13.36 -7.73
C GLN A 76 -9.02 14.59 -8.00
N ASN A 77 -9.29 15.68 -7.28
CA ASN A 77 -8.58 16.93 -7.47
C ASN A 77 -8.50 17.31 -8.97
N ASP A 78 -7.30 17.60 -9.48
CA ASP A 78 -7.09 18.02 -10.88
C ASP A 78 -6.73 16.84 -11.80
N CYS A 79 -7.02 15.62 -11.42
CA CYS A 79 -6.74 14.46 -12.26
C CYS A 79 -7.80 14.32 -13.36
N HIS A 80 -7.34 14.24 -14.59
CA HIS A 80 -8.21 14.06 -15.77
C HIS A 80 -7.92 12.76 -16.51
N SER A 81 -7.09 11.90 -15.95
CA SER A 81 -6.76 10.61 -16.55
C SER A 81 -8.01 9.71 -16.63
N ARG A 82 -8.12 8.98 -17.73
CA ARG A 82 -9.18 7.99 -17.93
C ARG A 82 -8.63 6.55 -17.91
N GLN A 83 -7.37 6.39 -17.52
CA GLN A 83 -6.68 5.11 -17.52
C GLN A 83 -5.97 4.86 -16.19
N ILE A 84 -6.62 5.26 -15.10
CA ILE A 84 -6.07 5.06 -13.75
C ILE A 84 -6.14 3.59 -13.41
N ARG A 85 -5.02 3.04 -12.93
CA ARG A 85 -4.99 1.68 -12.37
C ARG A 85 -4.60 1.78 -10.91
N GLU A 86 -5.40 1.15 -10.06
CA GLU A 86 -5.12 1.10 -8.63
C GLU A 86 -5.06 -0.34 -8.15
N ILE A 87 -3.99 -0.69 -7.45
CA ILE A 87 -3.83 -1.99 -6.81
C ILE A 87 -3.75 -1.75 -5.31
N THR A 88 -4.75 -2.23 -4.58
CA THR A 88 -4.81 -2.14 -3.12
C THR A 88 -4.60 -3.53 -2.54
N ILE A 89 -3.60 -3.69 -1.69
CA ILE A 89 -3.31 -4.93 -1.00
C ILE A 89 -3.51 -4.70 0.49
N GLN A 90 -4.44 -5.43 1.09
CA GLN A 90 -4.72 -5.34 2.53
C GLN A 90 -4.36 -6.65 3.19
N PHE A 91 -3.70 -6.58 4.34
CA PHE A 91 -3.24 -7.77 5.07
C PHE A 91 -3.30 -7.51 6.58
N SER A 92 -3.45 -8.60 7.33
CA SER A 92 -3.55 -8.49 8.78
C SER A 92 -2.21 -8.17 9.42
N SER A 93 -2.24 -7.43 10.52
CA SER A 93 -1.04 -7.15 11.32
C SER A 93 -0.41 -8.42 11.88
N ASP A 94 -1.16 -9.52 11.97
CA ASP A 94 -0.66 -10.81 12.47
C ASP A 94 -0.28 -11.79 11.35
N LEU A 95 -0.17 -11.31 10.11
CA LEU A 95 0.32 -12.13 8.99
C LEU A 95 1.68 -12.74 9.32
N PHE A 96 2.52 -11.97 9.99
CA PHE A 96 3.81 -12.45 10.46
C PHE A 96 3.72 -12.78 11.94
N PHE A 97 3.92 -14.04 12.30
CA PHE A 97 4.00 -14.43 13.71
C PHE A 97 5.14 -13.68 14.39
N LYS A 98 4.97 -13.38 15.70
CA LYS A 98 6.00 -12.68 16.48
C LYS A 98 7.36 -13.35 16.39
N SER A 99 7.39 -14.67 16.49
CA SER A 99 8.65 -15.42 16.41
C SER A 99 9.27 -15.32 15.01
N PHE A 100 8.46 -15.15 13.99
CA PHE A 100 8.89 -15.07 12.60
C PHE A 100 9.43 -13.67 12.26
N ILE A 101 8.63 -12.64 12.54
CA ILE A 101 8.99 -11.25 12.21
C ILE A 101 10.23 -10.77 12.97
N ASN A 102 10.53 -11.39 14.11
CA ASN A 102 11.71 -11.04 14.93
C ASN A 102 12.97 -11.81 14.54
N LYS A 103 12.92 -12.65 13.53
CA LYS A 103 14.13 -13.30 13.00
C LYS A 103 14.95 -12.29 12.21
N ASN A 104 16.26 -12.49 12.18
CA ASN A 104 17.20 -11.54 11.55
C ASN A 104 16.88 -11.27 10.08
N GLN A 105 16.41 -12.26 9.35
CA GLN A 105 16.09 -12.13 7.94
C GLN A 105 14.90 -11.18 7.67
N PHE A 106 14.11 -10.86 8.70
CA PHE A 106 12.96 -9.96 8.60
C PHE A 106 13.25 -8.56 9.17
N ASP A 107 14.49 -8.26 9.56
CA ASP A 107 14.82 -6.97 10.20
C ASP A 107 14.39 -5.76 9.38
N SER A 108 14.69 -5.75 8.08
CA SER A 108 14.34 -4.61 7.23
C SER A 108 12.83 -4.49 7.06
N ILE A 109 12.14 -5.62 6.92
CA ILE A 109 10.67 -5.61 6.80
C ILE A 109 10.04 -5.10 8.09
N ARG A 110 10.50 -5.57 9.26
CA ARG A 110 9.98 -5.13 10.54
C ARG A 110 10.12 -3.62 10.71
N ARG A 111 11.32 -3.08 10.42
CA ARG A 111 11.55 -1.63 10.52
C ARG A 111 10.65 -0.85 9.59
N MET A 112 10.46 -1.34 8.37
CA MET A 112 9.58 -0.70 7.40
C MET A 112 8.13 -0.68 7.90
N LEU A 113 7.63 -1.81 8.42
CA LEU A 113 6.27 -1.87 8.95
C LEU A 113 6.06 -0.93 10.13
N GLU A 114 7.07 -0.77 10.99
CA GLU A 114 7.02 0.17 12.11
C GLU A 114 6.95 1.62 11.61
N LYS A 115 7.78 2.01 10.66
CA LYS A 115 7.76 3.35 10.07
C LYS A 115 6.45 3.67 9.37
N ALA A 116 5.85 2.67 8.76
CA ALA A 116 4.63 2.83 7.99
C ALA A 116 3.38 3.09 8.86
N GLN A 117 3.51 3.07 10.19
CA GLN A 117 2.41 3.47 11.08
C GLN A 117 1.95 4.90 10.82
N LYS A 118 2.81 5.73 10.26
CA LYS A 118 2.51 7.12 9.89
C LYS A 118 2.37 7.32 8.39
N GLY A 119 2.23 6.22 7.65
CA GLY A 119 2.22 6.24 6.20
C GLY A 119 3.62 6.41 5.64
N LEU A 120 4.04 5.51 4.77
CA LEU A 120 5.37 5.52 4.19
C LEU A 120 5.25 5.62 2.67
N TYR A 121 5.81 6.70 2.11
CA TYR A 121 5.83 6.96 0.68
C TYR A 121 7.13 6.43 0.08
N PHE A 122 7.00 5.74 -1.06
CA PHE A 122 8.16 5.20 -1.78
C PHE A 122 8.43 5.99 -3.03
N PRO A 123 9.71 6.32 -3.30
CA PRO A 123 10.09 7.07 -4.50
C PRO A 123 10.02 6.19 -5.75
N MET A 124 10.13 6.83 -6.92
CA MET A 124 10.05 6.15 -8.20
C MET A 124 11.07 5.01 -8.36
N SER A 125 12.27 5.15 -7.79
CA SER A 125 13.29 4.09 -7.82
C SER A 125 12.79 2.80 -7.18
N ALA A 126 12.07 2.91 -6.05
CA ALA A 126 11.49 1.75 -5.38
C ALA A 126 10.31 1.17 -6.19
N ILE A 127 9.47 2.05 -6.74
CA ILE A 127 8.34 1.62 -7.58
C ILE A 127 8.83 0.81 -8.77
N LEU A 128 9.86 1.30 -9.47
CA LEU A 128 10.43 0.58 -10.62
C LEU A 128 10.96 -0.80 -10.23
N LYS A 129 11.51 -0.92 -9.03
CA LYS A 129 12.05 -2.20 -8.54
C LYS A 129 10.94 -3.24 -8.34
N VAL A 130 9.80 -2.85 -7.80
CA VAL A 130 8.71 -3.78 -7.47
C VAL A 130 7.64 -3.87 -8.54
N TYR A 131 7.64 -2.98 -9.53
CA TYR A 131 6.61 -2.94 -10.56
C TYR A 131 6.36 -4.29 -11.24
N PRO A 132 7.39 -5.05 -11.67
CA PRO A 132 7.15 -6.35 -12.30
C PRO A 132 6.36 -7.32 -11.44
N LEU A 133 6.53 -7.26 -10.12
CA LEU A 133 5.80 -8.11 -9.19
C LEU A 133 4.39 -7.58 -8.95
N LEU A 134 4.24 -6.27 -8.74
CA LEU A 134 2.92 -5.63 -8.58
C LEU A 134 2.05 -5.85 -9.81
N ASP A 135 2.65 -5.69 -10.99
CA ASP A 135 1.93 -5.78 -12.27
C ASP A 135 1.23 -7.12 -12.47
N THR A 136 1.79 -8.19 -11.94
CA THR A 136 1.27 -9.54 -12.14
C THR A 136 0.67 -10.18 -10.88
N LEU A 137 0.74 -9.49 -9.74
CA LEU A 137 0.30 -10.09 -8.47
C LEU A 137 -1.17 -10.51 -8.50
N ALA A 138 -2.06 -9.63 -8.96
CA ALA A 138 -3.50 -9.91 -8.97
C ALA A 138 -3.89 -11.02 -9.94
N SER A 139 -3.07 -11.28 -10.96
CA SER A 139 -3.32 -12.32 -11.95
C SER A 139 -2.62 -13.65 -11.63
N GLU A 140 -1.86 -13.71 -10.53
CA GLU A 140 -1.20 -14.96 -10.14
C GLU A 140 -2.24 -15.98 -9.70
N LYS A 141 -2.30 -17.12 -10.39
CA LYS A 141 -3.32 -18.14 -10.16
C LYS A 141 -2.99 -19.07 -8.99
N GLU A 142 -1.70 -19.22 -8.70
CA GLU A 142 -1.25 -20.09 -7.60
C GLU A 142 -1.13 -19.27 -6.34
N GLY A 143 -2.03 -19.51 -5.38
CA GLY A 143 -2.09 -18.71 -4.14
C GLY A 143 -0.78 -18.65 -3.40
N PHE A 144 -0.04 -19.76 -3.33
CA PHE A 144 1.26 -19.78 -2.66
C PHE A 144 2.25 -18.85 -3.36
N TYR A 145 2.31 -18.87 -4.69
CA TYR A 145 3.21 -17.98 -5.44
C TYR A 145 2.78 -16.52 -5.34
N ALA A 146 1.47 -16.26 -5.19
CA ALA A 146 1.00 -14.91 -4.91
C ALA A 146 1.55 -14.41 -3.57
N VAL A 147 1.58 -15.27 -2.55
CA VAL A 147 2.18 -14.93 -1.25
C VAL A 147 3.69 -14.66 -1.41
N ILE A 148 4.40 -15.50 -2.17
CA ILE A 148 5.83 -15.30 -2.40
C ILE A 148 6.09 -13.96 -3.11
N LYS A 149 5.29 -13.64 -4.12
CA LYS A 149 5.39 -12.33 -4.79
C LYS A 149 5.17 -11.18 -3.82
N PHE A 150 4.15 -11.28 -2.99
CA PHE A 150 3.84 -10.25 -2.01
C PHE A 150 4.98 -10.07 -0.99
N LEU A 151 5.50 -11.16 -0.45
CA LEU A 151 6.63 -11.10 0.47
C LEU A 151 7.87 -10.51 -0.20
N SER A 152 8.09 -10.85 -1.47
CA SER A 152 9.19 -10.28 -2.24
C SER A 152 9.03 -8.78 -2.44
N ILE A 153 7.80 -8.32 -2.71
CA ILE A 153 7.50 -6.88 -2.81
C ILE A 153 7.85 -6.19 -1.50
N LEU A 154 7.39 -6.72 -0.37
CA LEU A 154 7.65 -6.13 0.94
C LEU A 154 9.15 -6.10 1.23
N TYR A 155 9.86 -7.18 0.93
CA TYR A 155 11.30 -7.22 1.15
C TYR A 155 12.03 -6.20 0.29
N GLU A 156 11.75 -6.15 -1.01
CA GLU A 156 12.42 -5.20 -1.91
C GLU A 156 12.14 -3.74 -1.49
N LEU A 157 10.91 -3.44 -1.10
CA LEU A 157 10.58 -2.11 -0.59
C LEU A 157 11.34 -1.78 0.69
N SER A 158 11.55 -2.77 1.56
CA SER A 158 12.25 -2.56 2.83
C SER A 158 13.71 -2.16 2.64
N LEU A 159 14.29 -2.43 1.47
CA LEU A 159 15.66 -2.03 1.16
C LEU A 159 15.77 -0.54 0.78
N PHE A 160 14.64 0.16 0.62
CA PHE A 160 14.60 1.58 0.30
C PHE A 160 14.31 2.43 1.55
N GLU A 161 14.67 1.95 2.73
CA GLU A 161 14.36 2.62 4.00
C GLU A 161 14.78 4.09 4.05
N GLU A 162 15.97 4.40 3.54
CA GLU A 162 16.49 5.77 3.58
C GLU A 162 15.83 6.70 2.57
N GLU A 163 15.39 6.16 1.43
CA GLU A 163 14.74 6.93 0.38
C GLU A 163 13.23 7.08 0.60
N ALA A 164 12.65 6.19 1.39
CA ALA A 164 11.22 6.25 1.71
C ALA A 164 10.94 7.38 2.69
N ARG A 165 9.79 8.03 2.56
CA ARG A 165 9.46 9.21 3.33
C ARG A 165 8.20 8.99 4.17
N THR A 166 8.29 9.28 5.47
CA THR A 166 7.15 9.25 6.38
C THR A 166 6.21 10.42 6.06
N LEU A 167 4.91 10.17 5.97
CA LEU A 167 3.92 11.14 5.54
C LEU A 167 3.31 11.92 6.70
N SER A 168 2.71 11.25 7.67
CA SER A 168 2.03 11.91 8.79
C SER A 168 2.98 12.19 9.95
N SER A 169 2.63 13.18 10.74
CA SER A 169 3.36 13.51 11.97
C SER A 169 3.13 12.45 13.05
#